data_4d4dab60aff61a6bd34f6c2af9b322cd
#
_entry.id   4d4dab60aff61a6bd34f6c2af9b322cd
#
_cell.length_a   1.000
_cell.length_b   1.000
_cell.length_c   1.000
_cell.angle_alpha   90.00
_cell.angle_beta   90.00
_cell.angle_gamma   90.00
#
_symmetry.space_group_name_H-M   'P 1'
#
loop_
_entity.id
_entity.type
_entity.pdbx_description
1 polymer ?
#
loop_
_entity_poly.entity_id
_entity_poly.type
_entity_poly.pdbx_seq_one_letter_code
_entity_poly.pdbx_strand_id
1 'polypeptide(L)'
;EEVFISQLYRVAEGFDSSLATLNERTKSLTLTKEQRLEFERELSIAEAVAILYRSVANQADFIRHRDQLGTVADRSGAKSRLKELLLSEIKLARRLYELQSADSRIGFEATNHYFYVPDDLMEKVLNCRYLLENWVEKI
;
A
#
# COMPACT_ATOMS: atom_id res chain seq x y z
N GLU A 1 15.47 -11.74 -5.50
CA GLU A 1 14.23 -11.49 -4.73
C GLU A 1 14.35 -10.17 -3.96
N GLU A 2 15.37 -9.96 -3.13
CA GLU A 2 15.60 -8.76 -2.34
C GLU A 2 15.74 -7.50 -3.20
N VAL A 3 16.49 -7.55 -4.30
CA VAL A 3 16.60 -6.45 -5.26
C VAL A 3 15.24 -6.07 -5.83
N PHE A 4 14.40 -7.03 -6.17
CA PHE A 4 13.06 -6.79 -6.69
C PHE A 4 12.18 -6.06 -5.66
N ILE A 5 12.16 -6.54 -4.41
CA ILE A 5 11.42 -5.91 -3.32
C ILE A 5 11.89 -4.47 -3.09
N SER A 6 13.22 -4.26 -3.07
CA SER A 6 13.78 -2.92 -2.87
C SER A 6 13.42 -1.95 -4.00
N GLN A 7 13.36 -2.41 -5.25
CA GLN A 7 12.95 -1.57 -6.38
C GLN A 7 11.48 -1.15 -6.27
N LEU A 8 10.60 -2.05 -5.85
CA LEU A 8 9.18 -1.71 -5.63
C LEU A 8 9.00 -0.65 -4.54
N TYR A 9 9.73 -0.77 -3.41
CA TYR A 9 9.73 0.26 -2.38
C TYR A 9 10.25 1.60 -2.90
N ARG A 10 11.34 1.61 -3.67
CA ARG A 10 11.88 2.84 -4.26
C ARG A 10 10.91 3.53 -5.20
N VAL A 11 10.14 2.77 -5.99
CA VAL A 11 9.08 3.35 -6.84
C VAL A 11 8.00 4.01 -5.96
N ALA A 12 7.52 3.33 -4.93
CA ALA A 12 6.53 3.89 -4.01
C ALA A 12 7.05 5.16 -3.30
N GLU A 13 8.28 5.16 -2.82
CA GLU A 13 8.94 6.31 -2.20
C GLU A 13 9.10 7.49 -3.16
N GLY A 14 9.38 7.22 -4.43
CA GLY A 14 9.44 8.23 -5.49
C GLY A 14 8.09 8.93 -5.68
N PHE A 15 6.98 8.18 -5.69
CA PHE A 15 5.63 8.74 -5.72
C PHE A 15 5.33 9.57 -4.47
N ASP A 16 5.62 9.04 -3.27
CA ASP A 16 5.37 9.76 -2.01
C ASP A 16 6.13 11.10 -1.95
N SER A 17 7.39 11.10 -2.36
CA SER A 17 8.21 12.31 -2.42
C SER A 17 7.68 13.33 -3.42
N SER A 18 7.22 12.85 -4.58
CA SER A 18 6.63 13.71 -5.62
C SER A 18 5.30 14.30 -5.14
N LEU A 19 4.44 13.49 -4.51
CA LEU A 19 3.17 13.92 -3.93
C LEU A 19 3.38 14.98 -2.84
N ALA A 20 4.34 14.78 -1.95
CA ALA A 20 4.68 15.76 -0.92
C ALA A 20 5.13 17.09 -1.54
N THR A 21 5.97 17.05 -2.56
CA THR A 21 6.46 18.23 -3.29
C THR A 21 5.31 18.98 -3.99
N LEU A 22 4.43 18.25 -4.67
CA LEU A 22 3.27 18.82 -5.37
C LEU A 22 2.30 19.47 -4.39
N ASN A 23 1.99 18.81 -3.29
CA ASN A 23 1.12 19.35 -2.25
C ASN A 23 1.67 20.64 -1.65
N GLU A 24 2.98 20.72 -1.37
CA GLU A 24 3.59 21.94 -0.87
C GLU A 24 3.54 23.08 -1.90
N ARG A 25 3.88 22.81 -3.15
CA ARG A 25 3.85 23.81 -4.21
C ARG A 25 2.44 24.34 -4.47
N THR A 26 1.44 23.48 -4.39
CA THR A 26 0.03 23.86 -4.63
C THR A 26 -0.50 24.84 -3.58
N LYS A 27 0.03 24.82 -2.36
CA LYS A 27 -0.36 25.77 -1.31
C LYS A 27 -0.12 27.24 -1.70
N SER A 28 0.86 27.49 -2.56
CA SER A 28 1.21 28.84 -3.04
C SER A 28 0.46 29.26 -4.31
N LEU A 29 -0.36 28.37 -4.91
CA LEU A 29 -1.08 28.64 -6.13
C LEU A 29 -2.50 29.14 -5.86
N THR A 30 -2.90 30.17 -6.61
CA THR A 30 -4.30 30.60 -6.66
C THR A 30 -5.05 29.78 -7.69
N LEU A 31 -5.74 28.72 -7.24
CA LEU A 31 -6.53 27.83 -8.09
C LEU A 31 -8.02 28.15 -7.97
N THR A 32 -8.76 28.02 -9.08
CA THR A 32 -10.22 27.99 -9.02
C THR A 32 -10.69 26.73 -8.30
N LYS A 33 -11.96 26.67 -7.93
CA LYS A 33 -12.54 25.48 -7.29
C LYS A 33 -12.44 24.25 -8.20
N GLU A 34 -12.70 24.42 -9.48
CA GLU A 34 -12.63 23.37 -10.49
C GLU A 34 -11.20 22.86 -10.66
N GLN A 35 -10.22 23.77 -10.81
CA GLN A 35 -8.81 23.42 -10.91
C GLN A 35 -8.32 22.66 -9.68
N ARG A 36 -8.73 23.09 -8.49
CA ARG A 36 -8.39 22.39 -7.24
C ARG A 36 -8.94 20.98 -7.23
N LEU A 37 -10.21 20.81 -7.60
CA LEU A 37 -10.85 19.49 -7.63
C LEU A 37 -10.14 18.53 -8.61
N GLU A 38 -9.82 19.00 -9.82
CA GLU A 38 -9.11 18.18 -10.80
C GLU A 38 -7.69 17.82 -10.31
N PHE A 39 -7.01 18.77 -9.69
CA PHE A 39 -5.69 18.52 -9.11
C PHE A 39 -5.73 17.46 -7.99
N GLU A 40 -6.71 17.55 -7.09
CA GLU A 40 -6.91 16.57 -6.01
C GLU A 40 -7.20 15.17 -6.57
N ARG A 41 -7.96 15.08 -7.67
CA ARG A 41 -8.22 13.81 -8.36
C ARG A 41 -6.95 13.20 -8.93
N GLU A 42 -6.10 13.98 -9.58
CA GLU A 42 -4.83 13.48 -10.12
C GLU A 42 -3.87 13.04 -9.00
N LEU A 43 -3.81 13.79 -7.89
CA LEU A 43 -3.04 13.37 -6.72
C LEU A 43 -3.56 12.05 -6.12
N SER A 44 -4.87 11.85 -6.10
CA SER A 44 -5.48 10.61 -5.60
C SER A 44 -5.09 9.39 -6.44
N ILE A 45 -5.02 9.54 -7.76
CA ILE A 45 -4.54 8.48 -8.66
C ILE A 45 -3.05 8.18 -8.38
N ALA A 46 -2.22 9.20 -8.26
CA ALA A 46 -0.79 9.01 -7.98
C ALA A 46 -0.56 8.36 -6.60
N GLU A 47 -1.37 8.73 -5.59
CA GLU A 47 -1.35 8.09 -4.27
C GLU A 47 -1.76 6.61 -4.35
N ALA A 48 -2.81 6.30 -5.12
CA ALA A 48 -3.22 4.92 -5.32
C ALA A 48 -2.12 4.07 -5.97
N VAL A 49 -1.38 4.61 -6.94
CA VAL A 49 -0.22 3.94 -7.56
C VAL A 49 0.88 3.70 -6.53
N ALA A 50 1.22 4.69 -5.69
CA ALA A 50 2.20 4.52 -4.62
C ALA A 50 1.79 3.40 -3.65
N ILE A 51 0.51 3.37 -3.26
CA ILE A 51 -0.06 2.33 -2.39
C ILE A 51 0.08 0.95 -3.04
N LEU A 52 -0.24 0.81 -4.32
CA LEU A 52 -0.13 -0.47 -5.04
C LEU A 52 1.30 -1.00 -5.06
N TYR A 53 2.29 -0.16 -5.43
CA TYR A 53 3.69 -0.57 -5.43
C TYR A 53 4.17 -0.97 -4.03
N ARG A 54 3.81 -0.21 -3.01
CA ARG A 54 4.16 -0.51 -1.62
C ARG A 54 3.52 -1.80 -1.13
N SER A 55 2.25 -2.04 -1.47
CA SER A 55 1.54 -3.26 -1.13
C SER A 55 2.16 -4.50 -1.80
N VAL A 56 2.53 -4.42 -3.07
CA VAL A 56 3.23 -5.53 -3.76
C VAL A 56 4.59 -5.80 -3.11
N ALA A 57 5.34 -4.75 -2.75
CA ALA A 57 6.61 -4.89 -2.02
C ALA A 57 6.40 -5.57 -0.65
N ASN A 58 5.41 -5.13 0.12
CA ASN A 58 5.09 -5.72 1.42
C ASN A 58 4.70 -7.20 1.29
N GLN A 59 3.89 -7.55 0.29
CA GLN A 59 3.48 -8.95 0.06
C GLN A 59 4.69 -9.82 -0.28
N ALA A 60 5.57 -9.38 -1.18
CA ALA A 60 6.78 -10.11 -1.54
C ALA A 60 7.72 -10.24 -0.33
N ASP A 61 7.88 -9.19 0.47
CA ASP A 61 8.70 -9.19 1.67
C ASP A 61 8.11 -10.09 2.77
N PHE A 62 6.78 -10.11 2.91
CA PHE A 62 6.07 -11.01 3.82
C PHE A 62 6.30 -12.48 3.46
N ILE A 63 6.16 -12.84 2.18
CA ILE A 63 6.39 -14.21 1.69
C ILE A 63 7.84 -14.62 1.99
N ARG A 64 8.81 -13.77 1.68
CA ARG A 64 10.23 -14.01 1.95
C ARG A 64 10.51 -14.30 3.42
N HIS A 65 10.02 -13.47 4.32
CA HIS A 65 10.25 -13.65 5.77
C HIS A 65 9.50 -14.87 6.32
N ARG A 66 8.27 -15.11 5.85
CA ARG A 66 7.49 -16.29 6.23
C ARG A 66 8.22 -17.58 5.85
N ASP A 67 8.71 -17.67 4.62
CA ASP A 67 9.36 -18.88 4.10
C ASP A 67 10.73 -19.14 4.77
N GLN A 68 11.36 -18.11 5.29
CA GLN A 68 12.62 -18.19 6.02
C GLN A 68 12.47 -18.51 7.53
N LEU A 69 11.28 -18.45 8.10
CA LEU A 69 11.06 -18.65 9.55
C LEU A 69 11.66 -19.93 10.13
N GLY A 70 11.72 -20.99 9.33
CA GLY A 70 12.29 -22.28 9.74
C GLY A 70 13.82 -22.31 9.76
N THR A 71 14.47 -21.38 9.10
CA THR A 71 15.93 -21.40 8.84
C THR A 71 16.68 -20.22 9.43
N VAL A 72 16.00 -19.10 9.76
CA VAL A 72 16.66 -17.92 10.34
C VAL A 72 17.04 -18.15 11.79
N ALA A 73 18.23 -17.66 12.15
CA ALA A 73 18.71 -17.66 13.54
C ALA A 73 17.91 -16.67 14.41
N ASP A 74 17.56 -15.50 13.85
CA ASP A 74 16.77 -14.47 14.53
C ASP A 74 15.28 -14.56 14.19
N ARG A 75 14.58 -15.45 14.88
CA ARG A 75 13.12 -15.57 14.76
C ARG A 75 12.38 -14.34 15.28
N SER A 76 12.92 -13.67 16.29
CA SER A 76 12.29 -12.48 16.88
C SER A 76 12.27 -11.32 15.89
N GLY A 77 13.36 -11.07 15.19
CA GLY A 77 13.44 -10.08 14.13
C GLY A 77 12.49 -10.39 12.97
N ALA A 78 12.45 -11.65 12.53
CA ALA A 78 11.54 -12.08 11.48
C ALA A 78 10.06 -11.91 11.88
N LYS A 79 9.69 -12.28 13.11
CA LYS A 79 8.34 -12.06 13.66
C LYS A 79 7.98 -10.59 13.71
N SER A 80 8.88 -9.74 14.20
CA SER A 80 8.66 -8.29 14.24
C SER A 80 8.43 -7.72 12.85
N ARG A 81 9.23 -8.16 11.87
CA ARG A 81 9.06 -7.72 10.48
C ARG A 81 7.73 -8.15 9.89
N LEU A 82 7.30 -9.38 10.08
CA LEU A 82 5.99 -9.87 9.62
C LEU A 82 4.84 -9.06 10.23
N LYS A 83 4.94 -8.72 11.51
CA LYS A 83 3.96 -7.85 12.19
C LYS A 83 3.90 -6.46 11.58
N GLU A 84 5.04 -5.83 11.35
CA GLU A 84 5.14 -4.52 10.70
C GLU A 84 4.50 -4.52 9.31
N LEU A 85 4.78 -5.55 8.49
CA LEU A 85 4.24 -5.67 7.15
C LEU A 85 2.71 -5.80 7.16
N LEU A 86 2.15 -6.64 8.04
CA LEU A 86 0.70 -6.77 8.17
C LEU A 86 0.02 -5.48 8.65
N LEU A 87 0.62 -4.77 9.60
CA LEU A 87 0.12 -3.47 10.06
C LEU A 87 0.19 -2.41 8.96
N SER A 88 1.25 -2.44 8.14
CA SER A 88 1.38 -1.59 6.96
C SER A 88 0.26 -1.88 5.96
N GLU A 89 0.03 -3.15 5.63
CA GLU A 89 -1.03 -3.56 4.69
C GLU A 89 -2.44 -3.14 5.15
N ILE A 90 -2.74 -3.20 6.45
CA ILE A 90 -4.00 -2.70 6.99
C ILE A 90 -4.17 -1.20 6.71
N LYS A 91 -3.11 -0.41 6.90
CA LYS A 91 -3.15 1.03 6.65
C LYS A 91 -3.33 1.34 5.17
N LEU A 92 -2.57 0.67 4.31
CA LEU A 92 -2.63 0.84 2.86
C LEU A 92 -4.01 0.46 2.30
N ALA A 93 -4.55 -0.69 2.73
CA ALA A 93 -5.87 -1.15 2.30
C ALA A 93 -6.98 -0.18 2.70
N ARG A 94 -6.96 0.35 3.92
CA ARG A 94 -7.91 1.36 4.37
C ARG A 94 -7.83 2.64 3.55
N ARG A 95 -6.61 3.12 3.30
CA ARG A 95 -6.42 4.34 2.51
C ARG A 95 -6.86 4.16 1.06
N LEU A 96 -6.52 3.02 0.46
CA LEU A 96 -6.96 2.71 -0.91
C LEU A 96 -8.49 2.57 -1.00
N TYR A 97 -9.14 2.02 0.01
CA TYR A 97 -10.61 1.97 0.11
C TYR A 97 -11.23 3.37 0.07
N GLU A 98 -10.66 4.34 0.81
CA GLU A 98 -11.13 5.72 0.80
C GLU A 98 -10.99 6.36 -0.59
N LEU A 99 -9.82 6.16 -1.24
CA LEU A 99 -9.56 6.68 -2.58
C LEU A 99 -10.52 6.10 -3.62
N GLN A 100 -10.72 4.79 -3.62
CA GLN A 100 -11.65 4.11 -4.53
C GLN A 100 -13.11 4.50 -4.29
N SER A 101 -13.50 4.71 -3.03
CA SER A 101 -14.85 5.17 -2.70
C SER A 101 -15.11 6.59 -3.17
N ALA A 102 -14.07 7.42 -3.28
CA ALA A 102 -14.17 8.80 -3.77
C ALA A 102 -14.06 8.90 -5.30
N ASP A 103 -13.33 8.00 -5.95
CA ASP A 103 -13.12 8.00 -7.40
C ASP A 103 -13.16 6.57 -7.97
N SER A 104 -14.25 6.25 -8.66
CA SER A 104 -14.47 4.91 -9.25
C SER A 104 -13.50 4.54 -10.39
N ARG A 105 -12.68 5.47 -10.88
CA ARG A 105 -11.62 5.19 -11.85
C ARG A 105 -10.44 4.45 -11.19
N ILE A 106 -10.26 4.62 -9.89
CA ILE A 106 -9.19 3.97 -9.13
C ILE A 106 -9.60 2.52 -8.86
N GLY A 107 -8.72 1.58 -9.22
CA GLY A 107 -8.95 0.15 -9.00
C GLY A 107 -9.73 -0.55 -10.11
N PHE A 108 -10.27 0.18 -11.08
CA PHE A 108 -10.90 -0.43 -12.25
C PHE A 108 -9.87 -0.67 -13.35
N GLU A 109 -9.75 -1.93 -13.77
CA GLU A 109 -8.94 -2.33 -14.90
C GLU A 109 -9.74 -3.31 -15.78
N ALA A 110 -9.94 -2.90 -17.03
CA ALA A 110 -10.87 -3.59 -17.93
C ALA A 110 -10.36 -4.94 -18.46
N THR A 111 -9.03 -5.18 -18.39
CA THR A 111 -8.43 -6.34 -19.01
C THR A 111 -8.17 -7.50 -18.06
N ASN A 112 -7.87 -7.24 -16.79
CA ASN A 112 -7.38 -8.26 -15.87
C ASN A 112 -8.29 -8.58 -14.69
N HIS A 113 -9.25 -7.76 -14.35
CA HIS A 113 -10.18 -7.95 -13.22
C HIS A 113 -9.54 -8.14 -11.82
N TYR A 114 -8.24 -7.92 -11.68
CA TYR A 114 -7.46 -8.26 -10.47
C TYR A 114 -7.10 -7.08 -9.59
N PHE A 115 -7.62 -5.91 -9.89
CA PHE A 115 -7.38 -4.79 -9.01
C PHE A 115 -8.39 -4.82 -7.88
N TYR A 116 -7.88 -4.54 -6.70
CA TYR A 116 -8.65 -4.48 -5.49
C TYR A 116 -9.89 -3.62 -5.66
N VAL A 117 -11.05 -4.24 -5.65
CA VAL A 117 -12.31 -3.53 -5.44
C VAL A 117 -12.50 -3.27 -3.93
N PRO A 118 -13.41 -2.38 -3.52
CA PRO A 118 -13.61 -2.06 -2.10
C PRO A 118 -13.82 -3.28 -1.19
N ASP A 119 -14.52 -4.30 -1.67
CA ASP A 119 -14.77 -5.53 -0.91
C ASP A 119 -13.48 -6.33 -0.67
N ASP A 120 -12.60 -6.43 -1.66
CA ASP A 120 -11.28 -7.08 -1.52
C ASP A 120 -10.42 -6.37 -0.48
N LEU A 121 -10.50 -5.03 -0.41
CA LEU A 121 -9.76 -4.24 0.56
C LEU A 121 -10.27 -4.46 1.99
N MET A 122 -11.59 -4.61 2.17
CA MET A 122 -12.18 -4.98 3.46
C MET A 122 -11.74 -6.38 3.87
N GLU A 123 -11.80 -7.35 2.96
CA GLU A 123 -11.35 -8.71 3.19
C GLU A 123 -9.85 -8.75 3.54
N LYS A 124 -9.03 -7.99 2.83
CA LYS A 124 -7.60 -7.86 3.12
C LYS A 124 -7.34 -7.37 4.54
N VAL A 125 -8.07 -6.37 5.02
CA VAL A 125 -7.95 -5.87 6.40
C VAL A 125 -8.31 -6.97 7.41
N LEU A 126 -9.38 -7.72 7.17
CA LEU A 126 -9.80 -8.82 8.04
C LEU A 126 -8.75 -9.94 8.06
N ASN A 127 -8.23 -10.34 6.90
CA ASN A 127 -7.20 -11.36 6.78
C ASN A 127 -5.89 -10.95 7.46
N CYS A 128 -5.44 -9.72 7.29
CA CYS A 128 -4.24 -9.22 7.98
C CYS A 128 -4.43 -9.21 9.50
N ARG A 129 -5.59 -8.82 10.02
CA ARG A 129 -5.91 -8.89 11.45
C ARG A 129 -5.91 -10.32 11.97
N TYR A 130 -6.56 -11.22 11.23
CA TYR A 130 -6.58 -12.63 11.59
C TYR A 130 -5.17 -13.21 11.70
N LEU A 131 -4.29 -12.91 10.73
CA LEU A 131 -2.90 -13.35 10.75
C LEU A 131 -2.12 -12.76 11.95
N LEU A 132 -2.33 -11.49 12.27
CA LEU A 132 -1.71 -10.87 13.44
C LEU A 132 -2.09 -11.59 14.74
N GLU A 133 -3.38 -11.82 14.95
CA GLU A 133 -3.92 -12.34 16.21
C GLU A 133 -3.72 -13.87 16.35
N ASN A 134 -3.79 -14.61 15.24
CA ASN A 134 -3.87 -16.07 15.29
C ASN A 134 -2.62 -16.78 14.79
N TRP A 135 -1.77 -16.12 14.03
CA TRP A 135 -0.57 -16.74 13.48
C TRP A 135 0.71 -16.07 13.96
N VAL A 136 0.88 -14.76 13.77
CA VAL A 136 2.12 -14.05 14.14
C VAL A 136 2.40 -14.14 15.65
N GLU A 137 1.38 -14.05 16.50
CA GLU A 137 1.60 -14.15 17.95
C GLU A 137 2.03 -15.57 18.41
N LYS A 138 1.80 -16.60 17.59
CA LYS A 138 2.10 -18.01 17.88
C LYS A 138 3.46 -18.49 17.36
N ILE A 139 4.13 -17.74 16.50
CA ILE A 139 5.48 -18.05 16.01
C ILE A 139 6.52 -17.26 16.81
#